data_13b4405127de4da3ef185e428cdd682c
#
_entry.id   13b4405127de4da3ef185e428cdd682c
#
_cell.length_a   1.000
_cell.length_b   1.000
_cell.length_c   1.000
_cell.angle_alpha   90.00
_cell.angle_beta   90.00
_cell.angle_gamma   90.00
#
_symmetry.space_group_name_H-M   'P 1'
#
loop_
_entity.id
_entity.type
_entity.pdbx_description
1 polymer ?
#
loop_
_entity_poly.entity_id
_entity_poly.type
_entity_poly.pdbx_seq_one_letter_code
_entity_poly.pdbx_strand_id
1 'polypeptide(L)'
;MLHDVAYFVYLCAVTLMSPYYIAIYMADMNYFRDRHTVRRYDGCAIDPGLLDSLLEQAAHAPTTGNMQLYSVVVSTTPDEKARLAPMHFNQPQVTGAAAVLTFCADLHRFSRWCAERDAEPCYDNFQSLMAALLDTVAFAQQFNTVAEMAGLGVCWLGTTTYNAPEIAAELSLPPLVVPVITLTVGYPAEQGVDVGRLPVEAIVHRGCYQDYDRAAIDRLYAEKEVREDSARFVAENGKKTLAQVFTDVRYPRANNELFSDKFIGYLRDCGLL
;
A
#
# COMPACT_ATOMS: atom_id res chain seq x y z
N MET A 1 5.40 -29.50 -34.24
CA MET A 1 4.78 -30.74 -33.73
C MET A 1 4.72 -30.87 -32.22
N LEU A 2 5.80 -30.67 -31.44
CA LEU A 2 5.74 -30.74 -29.96
C LEU A 2 5.04 -29.50 -29.32
N HIS A 3 5.12 -28.33 -29.93
CA HIS A 3 4.43 -27.12 -29.47
C HIS A 3 2.91 -27.19 -29.63
N ASP A 4 2.46 -27.82 -30.73
CA ASP A 4 1.03 -27.95 -31.04
C ASP A 4 0.34 -28.95 -30.12
N VAL A 5 1.05 -30.01 -29.73
CA VAL A 5 0.53 -31.00 -28.78
C VAL A 5 0.41 -30.41 -27.35
N ALA A 6 1.39 -29.64 -26.93
CA ALA A 6 1.33 -28.97 -25.62
C ALA A 6 0.19 -27.93 -25.55
N TYR A 7 -0.02 -27.16 -26.62
CA TYR A 7 -1.12 -26.24 -26.74
C TYR A 7 -2.48 -26.91 -26.81
N PHE A 8 -2.58 -28.02 -27.52
CA PHE A 8 -3.80 -28.83 -27.62
C PHE A 8 -4.13 -29.50 -26.26
N VAL A 9 -3.13 -30.02 -25.55
CA VAL A 9 -3.31 -30.58 -24.19
C VAL A 9 -3.71 -29.48 -23.19
N TYR A 10 -3.15 -28.28 -23.30
CA TYR A 10 -3.56 -27.12 -22.50
C TYR A 10 -5.01 -26.70 -22.77
N LEU A 11 -5.41 -26.59 -24.04
CA LEU A 11 -6.79 -26.31 -24.42
C LEU A 11 -7.78 -27.41 -23.98
N CYS A 12 -7.40 -28.67 -24.09
CA CYS A 12 -8.22 -29.80 -23.61
C CYS A 12 -8.33 -29.78 -22.07
N ALA A 13 -7.25 -29.45 -21.35
CA ALA A 13 -7.27 -29.35 -19.91
C ALA A 13 -8.20 -28.19 -19.43
N VAL A 14 -8.18 -27.04 -20.11
CA VAL A 14 -9.07 -25.90 -19.81
C VAL A 14 -10.52 -26.23 -20.16
N THR A 15 -10.78 -26.98 -21.24
CA THR A 15 -12.14 -27.38 -21.65
C THR A 15 -12.72 -28.51 -20.79
N LEU A 16 -11.87 -29.27 -20.11
CA LEU A 16 -12.25 -30.35 -19.19
C LEU A 16 -12.27 -29.87 -17.72
N MET A 17 -11.92 -28.62 -17.43
CA MET A 17 -12.09 -28.08 -16.10
C MET A 17 -13.58 -28.11 -15.74
N SER A 18 -13.90 -28.88 -14.71
CA SER A 18 -15.25 -28.93 -14.14
C SER A 18 -15.77 -27.51 -13.92
N PRO A 19 -17.06 -27.22 -14.16
CA PRO A 19 -17.68 -25.95 -13.80
C PRO A 19 -17.38 -25.50 -12.37
N TYR A 20 -17.12 -26.47 -11.49
CA TYR A 20 -16.71 -26.23 -10.11
C TYR A 20 -15.32 -25.56 -10.01
N TYR A 21 -14.32 -26.00 -10.78
CA TYR A 21 -12.98 -25.39 -10.83
C TYR A 21 -13.02 -24.00 -11.47
N ILE A 22 -13.82 -23.81 -12.50
CA ILE A 22 -14.03 -22.49 -13.12
C ILE A 22 -14.70 -21.55 -12.11
N ALA A 23 -15.70 -22.02 -11.37
CA ALA A 23 -16.36 -21.22 -10.34
C ALA A 23 -15.42 -20.82 -9.19
N ILE A 24 -14.56 -21.74 -8.72
CA ILE A 24 -13.53 -21.43 -7.72
C ILE A 24 -12.55 -20.38 -8.26
N TYR A 25 -12.01 -20.58 -9.46
CA TYR A 25 -11.09 -19.64 -10.09
C TYR A 25 -11.71 -18.25 -10.28
N MET A 26 -12.97 -18.18 -10.70
CA MET A 26 -13.70 -16.91 -10.84
C MET A 26 -14.03 -16.27 -9.49
N ALA A 27 -14.26 -17.07 -8.44
CA ALA A 27 -14.44 -16.55 -7.08
C ALA A 27 -13.16 -15.88 -6.57
N ASP A 28 -12.00 -16.49 -6.78
CA ASP A 28 -10.70 -15.91 -6.42
C ASP A 28 -10.42 -14.60 -7.20
N MET A 29 -10.83 -14.52 -8.46
CA MET A 29 -10.69 -13.29 -9.26
C MET A 29 -11.61 -12.17 -8.78
N ASN A 30 -12.76 -12.46 -8.17
CA ASN A 30 -13.65 -11.45 -7.61
C ASN A 30 -13.07 -10.77 -6.37
N TYR A 31 -12.14 -11.42 -5.65
CA TYR A 31 -11.46 -10.82 -4.51
C TYR A 31 -10.96 -9.39 -4.81
N PHE A 32 -10.32 -9.16 -5.95
CA PHE A 32 -9.78 -7.85 -6.30
C PHE A 32 -10.86 -6.80 -6.60
N ARG A 33 -12.05 -7.21 -7.02
CA ARG A 33 -13.21 -6.31 -7.20
C ARG A 33 -13.86 -5.95 -5.87
N ASP A 34 -14.00 -6.94 -5.00
CA ASP A 34 -14.76 -6.85 -3.77
C ASP A 34 -13.89 -6.30 -2.62
N ARG A 35 -12.58 -6.21 -2.84
CA ARG A 35 -11.64 -5.70 -1.84
C ARG A 35 -11.94 -4.25 -1.47
N HIS A 36 -11.98 -4.00 -0.16
CA HIS A 36 -12.23 -2.68 0.40
C HIS A 36 -11.34 -2.41 1.62
N THR A 37 -11.22 -1.15 1.99
CA THR A 37 -10.47 -0.74 3.17
C THR A 37 -11.33 -0.91 4.43
N VAL A 38 -10.77 -1.56 5.45
CA VAL A 38 -11.39 -1.73 6.77
C VAL A 38 -10.72 -0.78 7.77
N ARG A 39 -11.52 0.01 8.49
CA ARG A 39 -11.04 0.99 9.48
C ARG A 39 -11.55 0.72 10.88
N ARG A 40 -12.48 -0.21 11.06
CA ARG A 40 -12.98 -0.65 12.37
C ARG A 40 -12.77 -2.13 12.54
N TYR A 41 -12.21 -2.49 13.68
CA TYR A 41 -11.82 -3.85 14.03
C TYR A 41 -12.58 -4.30 15.26
N ASP A 42 -12.73 -5.61 15.44
CA ASP A 42 -13.51 -6.22 16.52
C ASP A 42 -12.76 -6.26 17.87
N GLY A 43 -11.49 -5.88 17.87
CA GLY A 43 -10.63 -5.86 19.06
C GLY A 43 -9.96 -7.20 19.38
N CYS A 44 -10.20 -8.25 18.59
CA CYS A 44 -9.51 -9.52 18.76
C CYS A 44 -8.03 -9.39 18.37
N ALA A 45 -7.15 -9.99 19.15
CA ALA A 45 -5.73 -10.08 18.80
C ALA A 45 -5.53 -11.06 17.63
N ILE A 46 -4.57 -10.76 16.76
CA ILE A 46 -4.11 -11.70 15.74
C ILE A 46 -3.12 -12.66 16.41
N ASP A 47 -3.25 -13.96 16.14
CA ASP A 47 -2.27 -14.94 16.57
C ASP A 47 -0.89 -14.59 16.00
N PRO A 48 0.18 -14.53 16.83
CA PRO A 48 1.52 -14.18 16.36
C PRO A 48 2.03 -15.09 15.25
N GLY A 49 1.77 -16.40 15.33
CA GLY A 49 2.19 -17.36 14.31
C GLY A 49 1.45 -17.15 12.98
N LEU A 50 0.18 -16.72 13.02
CA LEU A 50 -0.53 -16.32 11.82
C LEU A 50 0.10 -15.07 11.20
N LEU A 51 0.39 -14.04 12.00
CA LEU A 51 0.99 -12.80 11.51
C LEU A 51 2.36 -13.05 10.89
N ASP A 52 3.20 -13.85 11.55
CA ASP A 52 4.53 -14.23 11.03
C ASP A 52 4.42 -15.00 9.71
N SER A 53 3.48 -15.96 9.62
CA SER A 53 3.23 -16.71 8.38
C SER A 53 2.77 -15.81 7.22
N LEU A 54 1.93 -14.80 7.49
CA LEU A 54 1.49 -13.84 6.48
C LEU A 54 2.64 -12.95 6.01
N LEU A 55 3.52 -12.52 6.92
CA LEU A 55 4.71 -11.75 6.59
C LEU A 55 5.71 -12.59 5.78
N GLU A 56 5.90 -13.86 6.11
CA GLU A 56 6.75 -14.78 5.35
C GLU A 56 6.22 -14.94 3.92
N GLN A 57 4.93 -15.18 3.74
CA GLN A 57 4.31 -15.26 2.41
C GLN A 57 4.46 -13.94 1.63
N ALA A 58 4.29 -12.81 2.30
CA ALA A 58 4.47 -11.50 1.69
C ALA A 58 5.92 -11.24 1.25
N ALA A 59 6.91 -11.77 1.96
CA ALA A 59 8.32 -11.63 1.63
C ALA A 59 8.73 -12.30 0.31
N HIS A 60 7.85 -13.12 -0.31
CA HIS A 60 8.01 -13.61 -1.67
C HIS A 60 7.64 -12.61 -2.76
N ALA A 61 7.31 -11.35 -2.40
CA ALA A 61 7.15 -10.27 -3.37
C ALA A 61 8.43 -10.08 -4.22
N PRO A 62 8.30 -9.63 -5.48
CA PRO A 62 9.48 -9.32 -6.28
C PRO A 62 10.30 -8.19 -5.65
N THR A 63 11.64 -8.30 -5.73
CA THR A 63 12.57 -7.32 -5.20
C THR A 63 13.70 -7.03 -6.18
N THR A 64 14.31 -5.87 -6.07
CA THR A 64 15.44 -5.45 -6.87
C THR A 64 16.65 -6.34 -6.60
N GLY A 65 17.06 -7.14 -7.57
CA GLY A 65 18.23 -8.03 -7.47
C GLY A 65 18.19 -9.02 -6.31
N ASN A 66 17.04 -9.31 -5.76
CA ASN A 66 16.83 -10.09 -4.53
C ASN A 66 17.57 -9.53 -3.30
N MET A 67 17.83 -8.23 -3.27
CA MET A 67 18.47 -7.56 -2.13
C MET A 67 17.52 -7.40 -0.94
N GLN A 68 16.19 -7.43 -1.19
CA GLN A 68 15.12 -7.34 -0.19
C GLN A 68 15.31 -6.09 0.69
N LEU A 69 15.34 -4.91 0.04
CA LEU A 69 15.66 -3.62 0.66
C LEU A 69 14.49 -3.06 1.49
N TYR A 70 13.91 -3.88 2.32
CA TYR A 70 12.78 -3.53 3.19
C TYR A 70 12.89 -4.17 4.56
N SER A 71 12.23 -3.56 5.52
CA SER A 71 11.95 -4.08 6.85
C SER A 71 10.55 -3.70 7.26
N VAL A 72 10.00 -4.37 8.28
CA VAL A 72 8.73 -4.02 8.89
C VAL A 72 8.87 -3.99 10.40
N VAL A 73 8.35 -2.92 11.03
CA VAL A 73 8.22 -2.84 12.47
C VAL A 73 6.76 -3.13 12.83
N VAL A 74 6.54 -4.11 13.70
CA VAL A 74 5.23 -4.57 14.13
C VAL A 74 4.95 -4.05 15.54
N SER A 75 3.86 -3.28 15.70
CA SER A 75 3.38 -2.74 16.98
C SER A 75 2.03 -3.35 17.31
N THR A 76 1.95 -4.12 18.39
CA THR A 76 0.74 -4.86 18.80
C THR A 76 0.19 -4.43 20.15
N THR A 77 1.03 -3.90 21.04
CA THR A 77 0.59 -3.49 22.36
C THR A 77 -0.18 -2.17 22.33
N PRO A 78 -1.13 -1.95 23.24
CA PRO A 78 -1.85 -0.69 23.34
C PRO A 78 -0.94 0.53 23.46
N ASP A 79 0.16 0.42 24.23
CA ASP A 79 1.10 1.52 24.45
C ASP A 79 1.88 1.88 23.20
N GLU A 80 2.39 0.90 22.44
CA GLU A 80 3.06 1.12 21.15
C GLU A 80 2.15 1.84 20.16
N LYS A 81 0.91 1.35 20.03
CA LYS A 81 -0.08 1.96 19.13
C LYS A 81 -0.48 3.37 19.57
N ALA A 82 -0.61 3.60 20.87
CA ALA A 82 -0.91 4.93 21.42
C ALA A 82 0.21 5.94 21.14
N ARG A 83 1.48 5.51 21.19
CA ARG A 83 2.61 6.40 20.85
C ARG A 83 2.66 6.73 19.35
N LEU A 84 2.27 5.79 18.46
CA LEU A 84 2.19 6.04 17.02
C LEU A 84 0.98 6.89 16.60
N ALA A 85 -0.10 6.86 17.36
CA ALA A 85 -1.37 7.52 16.98
C ALA A 85 -1.23 9.01 16.62
N PRO A 86 -0.49 9.87 17.38
CA PRO A 86 -0.33 11.27 17.01
C PRO A 86 0.34 11.49 15.66
N MET A 87 1.27 10.62 15.26
CA MET A 87 1.97 10.70 13.99
C MET A 87 1.06 10.36 12.80
N HIS A 88 -0.05 9.71 13.09
CA HIS A 88 -1.12 9.40 12.13
C HIS A 88 -2.38 10.25 12.38
N PHE A 89 -2.22 11.48 12.93
CA PHE A 89 -3.30 12.44 13.21
C PHE A 89 -4.41 11.86 14.10
N ASN A 90 -4.06 10.97 15.02
CA ASN A 90 -4.97 10.28 15.94
C ASN A 90 -6.11 9.56 15.22
N GLN A 91 -5.86 9.02 14.04
CA GLN A 91 -6.84 8.23 13.32
C GLN A 91 -7.23 6.99 14.16
N PRO A 92 -8.54 6.76 14.43
CA PRO A 92 -8.98 5.76 15.40
C PRO A 92 -8.58 4.32 15.04
N GLN A 93 -8.37 4.01 13.75
CA GLN A 93 -7.91 2.70 13.33
C GLN A 93 -6.50 2.36 13.83
N VAL A 94 -5.66 3.34 14.18
CA VAL A 94 -4.30 3.10 14.70
C VAL A 94 -4.37 2.41 16.07
N THR A 95 -5.16 2.94 16.99
CA THR A 95 -5.32 2.35 18.33
C THR A 95 -6.30 1.18 18.34
N GLY A 96 -7.27 1.15 17.41
CA GLY A 96 -8.30 0.12 17.32
C GLY A 96 -7.86 -1.18 16.62
N ALA A 97 -6.77 -1.16 15.85
CA ALA A 97 -6.27 -2.34 15.14
C ALA A 97 -5.66 -3.38 16.09
N ALA A 98 -5.65 -4.64 15.69
CA ALA A 98 -4.91 -5.70 16.38
C ALA A 98 -3.39 -5.48 16.25
N ALA A 99 -2.94 -5.05 15.06
CA ALA A 99 -1.54 -4.72 14.78
C ALA A 99 -1.43 -3.46 13.91
N VAL A 100 -0.34 -2.70 14.12
CA VAL A 100 0.12 -1.61 13.25
C VAL A 100 1.48 -2.01 12.70
N LEU A 101 1.58 -2.10 11.38
CA LEU A 101 2.79 -2.52 10.68
C LEU A 101 3.36 -1.32 9.93
N THR A 102 4.55 -0.88 10.31
CA THR A 102 5.28 0.18 9.59
C THR A 102 6.32 -0.45 8.69
N PHE A 103 6.08 -0.39 7.39
CA PHE A 103 6.98 -0.88 6.34
C PHE A 103 7.99 0.21 6.01
N CYS A 104 9.27 -0.16 6.04
CA CYS A 104 10.40 0.74 5.86
C CYS A 104 11.24 0.34 4.66
N ALA A 105 11.66 1.32 3.86
CA ALA A 105 12.79 1.15 2.95
C ALA A 105 14.06 0.99 3.79
N ASP A 106 14.76 -0.14 3.65
CA ASP A 106 15.89 -0.53 4.51
C ASP A 106 17.13 -0.82 3.67
N LEU A 107 17.96 0.19 3.54
CA LEU A 107 19.28 0.10 2.93
C LEU A 107 20.36 -0.22 3.97
N HIS A 108 20.05 -0.04 5.26
CA HIS A 108 20.98 -0.26 6.37
C HIS A 108 21.40 -1.74 6.47
N ARG A 109 20.42 -2.65 6.52
CA ARG A 109 20.69 -4.09 6.68
C ARG A 109 21.57 -4.63 5.55
N PHE A 110 21.29 -4.27 4.31
CA PHE A 110 22.06 -4.71 3.16
C PHE A 110 23.48 -4.10 3.17
N SER A 111 23.62 -2.81 3.48
CA SER A 111 24.91 -2.14 3.63
C SER A 111 25.76 -2.77 4.75
N ARG A 112 25.14 -3.11 5.88
CA ARG A 112 25.82 -3.84 6.96
C ARG A 112 26.31 -5.22 6.50
N TRP A 113 25.47 -5.96 5.78
CA TRP A 113 25.88 -7.26 5.23
C TRP A 113 27.07 -7.13 4.27
N CYS A 114 27.09 -6.13 3.40
CA CYS A 114 28.22 -5.86 2.53
C CYS A 114 29.51 -5.61 3.33
N ALA A 115 29.45 -4.69 4.30
CA ALA A 115 30.61 -4.33 5.14
C ALA A 115 31.15 -5.53 5.92
N GLU A 116 30.28 -6.39 6.46
CA GLU A 116 30.67 -7.60 7.17
C GLU A 116 31.21 -8.71 6.23
N ARG A 117 31.31 -8.46 4.95
CA ARG A 117 31.83 -9.36 3.90
C ARG A 117 32.93 -8.70 3.07
N ASP A 118 33.62 -7.71 3.64
CA ASP A 118 34.72 -6.99 3.01
C ASP A 118 34.33 -6.32 1.67
N ALA A 119 33.06 -5.98 1.50
CA ALA A 119 32.55 -5.24 0.35
C ALA A 119 32.25 -3.79 0.78
N GLU A 120 32.52 -2.83 -0.12
CA GLU A 120 32.25 -1.43 0.10
C GLU A 120 30.84 -1.10 -0.38
N PRO A 121 29.87 -0.83 0.51
CA PRO A 121 28.51 -0.51 0.12
C PRO A 121 28.42 0.92 -0.45
N CYS A 122 27.58 1.11 -1.46
CA CYS A 122 27.32 2.40 -2.10
C CYS A 122 25.81 2.69 -2.25
N TYR A 123 25.03 2.29 -1.26
CA TYR A 123 23.55 2.34 -1.31
C TYR A 123 22.98 3.50 -0.49
N ASP A 124 23.69 4.60 -0.37
CA ASP A 124 23.38 5.84 0.36
C ASP A 124 23.01 6.98 -0.61
N ASN A 125 22.20 6.71 -1.59
CA ASN A 125 21.82 7.68 -2.63
C ASN A 125 20.37 7.54 -3.06
N PHE A 126 19.88 8.53 -3.79
CA PHE A 126 18.48 8.58 -4.23
C PHE A 126 18.06 7.40 -5.11
N GLN A 127 18.92 6.91 -6.00
CA GLN A 127 18.59 5.75 -6.85
C GLN A 127 18.38 4.48 -6.02
N SER A 128 19.21 4.27 -5.00
CA SER A 128 19.07 3.15 -4.08
C SER A 128 17.81 3.27 -3.22
N LEU A 129 17.48 4.50 -2.77
CA LEU A 129 16.22 4.76 -2.09
C LEU A 129 15.02 4.42 -2.97
N MET A 130 15.02 4.79 -4.26
CA MET A 130 13.95 4.44 -5.20
C MET A 130 13.76 2.93 -5.34
N ALA A 131 14.85 2.16 -5.42
CA ALA A 131 14.78 0.70 -5.44
C ALA A 131 14.16 0.15 -4.15
N ALA A 132 14.61 0.64 -3.00
CA ALA A 132 14.09 0.22 -1.69
C ALA A 132 12.61 0.61 -1.49
N LEU A 133 12.18 1.77 -2.01
CA LEU A 133 10.77 2.19 -1.99
C LEU A 133 9.89 1.22 -2.79
N LEU A 134 10.32 0.83 -3.99
CA LEU A 134 9.59 -0.13 -4.84
C LEU A 134 9.49 -1.50 -4.18
N ASP A 135 10.59 -2.02 -3.64
CA ASP A 135 10.62 -3.27 -2.89
C ASP A 135 9.67 -3.23 -1.69
N THR A 136 9.69 -2.15 -0.91
CA THR A 136 8.84 -1.94 0.26
C THR A 136 7.35 -1.92 -0.10
N VAL A 137 6.98 -1.20 -1.17
CA VAL A 137 5.58 -1.13 -1.63
C VAL A 137 5.11 -2.48 -2.15
N ALA A 138 5.94 -3.23 -2.88
CA ALA A 138 5.61 -4.57 -3.35
C ALA A 138 5.36 -5.53 -2.17
N PHE A 139 6.24 -5.51 -1.17
CA PHE A 139 6.10 -6.31 0.06
C PHE A 139 4.83 -5.94 0.84
N ALA A 140 4.57 -4.65 1.08
CA ALA A 140 3.40 -4.18 1.80
C ALA A 140 2.08 -4.52 1.07
N GLN A 141 2.05 -4.41 -0.27
CA GLN A 141 0.87 -4.77 -1.05
C GLN A 141 0.64 -6.29 -1.06
N GLN A 142 1.68 -7.09 -1.15
CA GLN A 142 1.54 -8.54 -1.06
C GLN A 142 1.04 -8.96 0.32
N PHE A 143 1.58 -8.35 1.40
CA PHE A 143 1.07 -8.55 2.76
C PHE A 143 -0.42 -8.18 2.86
N ASN A 144 -0.83 -7.02 2.34
CA ASN A 144 -2.24 -6.64 2.32
C ASN A 144 -3.11 -7.72 1.67
N THR A 145 -2.67 -8.25 0.53
CA THR A 145 -3.42 -9.26 -0.21
C THR A 145 -3.56 -10.56 0.60
N VAL A 146 -2.47 -11.10 1.12
CA VAL A 146 -2.52 -12.36 1.88
C VAL A 146 -3.25 -12.20 3.21
N ALA A 147 -3.16 -11.04 3.85
CA ALA A 147 -3.90 -10.74 5.08
C ALA A 147 -5.42 -10.70 4.84
N GLU A 148 -5.86 -10.01 3.79
CA GLU A 148 -7.28 -9.96 3.41
C GLU A 148 -7.80 -11.35 2.98
N MET A 149 -7.00 -12.14 2.26
CA MET A 149 -7.33 -13.54 1.91
C MET A 149 -7.43 -14.43 3.15
N ALA A 150 -6.71 -14.11 4.23
CA ALA A 150 -6.83 -14.78 5.53
C ALA A 150 -7.99 -14.27 6.39
N GLY A 151 -8.86 -13.39 5.86
CA GLY A 151 -10.03 -12.85 6.55
C GLY A 151 -9.75 -11.65 7.44
N LEU A 152 -8.55 -11.06 7.38
CA LEU A 152 -8.22 -9.82 8.07
C LEU A 152 -8.65 -8.59 7.26
N GLY A 153 -8.98 -7.51 7.96
CA GLY A 153 -9.19 -6.21 7.36
C GLY A 153 -7.91 -5.37 7.42
N VAL A 154 -7.65 -4.57 6.39
CA VAL A 154 -6.44 -3.74 6.28
C VAL A 154 -6.79 -2.31 5.91
N CYS A 155 -6.09 -1.34 6.50
CA CYS A 155 -6.13 0.07 6.09
C CYS A 155 -4.72 0.62 5.91
N TRP A 156 -4.45 1.21 4.75
CA TRP A 156 -3.24 1.94 4.43
C TRP A 156 -3.30 3.36 4.97
N LEU A 157 -2.27 3.80 5.68
CA LEU A 157 -2.14 5.14 6.23
C LEU A 157 -1.18 5.96 5.37
N GLY A 158 -1.73 6.84 4.53
CA GLY A 158 -0.95 7.76 3.68
C GLY A 158 -0.20 8.85 4.46
N THR A 159 -0.36 8.88 5.78
CA THR A 159 0.25 9.87 6.68
C THR A 159 1.69 9.52 7.09
N THR A 160 2.18 8.34 6.74
CA THR A 160 3.51 7.84 7.15
C THR A 160 4.63 8.76 6.69
N THR A 161 4.66 9.13 5.41
CA THR A 161 5.68 10.05 4.87
C THR A 161 5.54 11.49 5.38
N TYR A 162 4.33 11.91 5.80
CA TYR A 162 4.11 13.25 6.37
C TYR A 162 4.82 13.45 7.70
N ASN A 163 4.93 12.38 8.48
CA ASN A 163 5.52 12.38 9.81
C ASN A 163 6.65 11.34 9.92
N ALA A 164 7.38 11.11 8.81
CA ALA A 164 8.46 10.13 8.76
C ALA A 164 9.55 10.36 9.81
N PRO A 165 10.02 11.61 10.08
CA PRO A 165 11.03 11.83 11.12
C PRO A 165 10.55 11.42 12.51
N GLU A 166 9.30 11.75 12.88
CA GLU A 166 8.72 11.42 14.18
C GLU A 166 8.50 9.91 14.32
N ILE A 167 8.01 9.26 13.26
CA ILE A 167 7.84 7.79 13.22
C ILE A 167 9.20 7.10 13.34
N ALA A 168 10.21 7.59 12.63
CA ALA A 168 11.56 7.04 12.71
C ALA A 168 12.16 7.15 14.12
N ALA A 169 11.96 8.29 14.78
CA ALA A 169 12.40 8.50 16.16
C ALA A 169 11.66 7.57 17.13
N GLU A 170 10.32 7.45 17.02
CA GLU A 170 9.52 6.56 17.87
C GLU A 170 9.90 5.10 17.70
N LEU A 171 10.14 4.66 16.48
CA LEU A 171 10.51 3.29 16.17
C LEU A 171 12.03 3.02 16.26
N SER A 172 12.83 4.02 16.67
CA SER A 172 14.29 3.93 16.76
C SER A 172 14.95 3.43 15.47
N LEU A 173 14.47 3.91 14.33
CA LEU A 173 15.01 3.53 13.03
C LEU A 173 16.45 4.08 12.87
N PRO A 174 17.42 3.24 12.46
CA PRO A 174 18.79 3.71 12.21
C PRO A 174 18.88 4.53 10.91
N PRO A 175 19.99 5.24 10.66
CA PRO A 175 20.25 5.83 9.35
C PRO A 175 20.08 4.83 8.21
N LEU A 176 19.66 5.30 7.03
CA LEU A 176 19.34 4.51 5.84
C LEU A 176 18.11 3.60 5.98
N VAL A 177 17.29 3.79 7.03
CA VAL A 177 15.97 3.16 7.16
C VAL A 177 14.89 4.23 7.19
N VAL A 178 13.98 4.21 6.22
CA VAL A 178 12.97 5.24 6.00
C VAL A 178 11.56 4.63 6.12
N PRO A 179 10.68 5.10 7.02
CA PRO A 179 9.30 4.63 7.07
C PRO A 179 8.54 5.12 5.84
N VAL A 180 7.92 4.19 5.10
CA VAL A 180 7.27 4.45 3.81
C VAL A 180 5.76 4.34 3.91
N ILE A 181 5.28 3.26 4.49
CA ILE A 181 3.86 2.90 4.56
C ILE A 181 3.57 2.30 5.92
N THR A 182 2.44 2.68 6.50
CA THR A 182 1.90 2.02 7.69
C THR A 182 0.57 1.37 7.35
N LEU A 183 0.39 0.13 7.74
CA LEU A 183 -0.86 -0.61 7.66
C LEU A 183 -1.42 -0.84 9.05
N THR A 184 -2.72 -0.61 9.23
CA THR A 184 -3.46 -1.12 10.39
C THR A 184 -4.17 -2.41 9.98
N VAL A 185 -4.12 -3.43 10.84
CA VAL A 185 -4.59 -4.79 10.53
C VAL A 185 -5.36 -5.35 11.71
N GLY A 186 -6.44 -6.07 11.44
CA GLY A 186 -7.25 -6.73 12.46
C GLY A 186 -8.45 -7.46 11.85
N TYR A 187 -9.21 -8.17 12.67
CA TYR A 187 -10.46 -8.76 12.23
C TYR A 187 -11.51 -7.67 12.01
N PRO A 188 -12.20 -7.64 10.84
CA PRO A 188 -13.11 -6.56 10.49
C PRO A 188 -14.37 -6.56 11.36
N ALA A 189 -14.73 -5.39 11.93
CA ALA A 189 -16.00 -5.14 12.61
C ALA A 189 -17.01 -4.41 11.73
N GLU A 190 -16.70 -4.18 10.47
CA GLU A 190 -17.57 -3.50 9.51
C GLU A 190 -17.46 -4.13 8.14
N GLN A 191 -18.52 -4.02 7.37
CA GLN A 191 -18.43 -4.26 5.92
C GLN A 191 -17.81 -3.01 5.27
N GLY A 192 -16.88 -3.22 4.36
CA GLY A 192 -16.28 -2.12 3.64
C GLY A 192 -17.24 -1.48 2.66
N VAL A 193 -16.89 -0.28 2.23
CA VAL A 193 -17.65 0.48 1.25
C VAL A 193 -16.91 0.44 -0.08
N ASP A 194 -17.62 0.07 -1.14
CA ASP A 194 -17.09 0.25 -2.49
C ASP A 194 -16.98 1.74 -2.80
N VAL A 195 -15.78 2.17 -3.11
CA VAL A 195 -15.46 3.56 -3.46
C VAL A 195 -15.30 3.77 -4.98
N GLY A 196 -15.62 2.75 -5.77
CA GLY A 196 -15.46 2.75 -7.23
C GLY A 196 -13.99 2.86 -7.68
N ARG A 197 -13.82 2.76 -8.97
CA ARG A 197 -12.53 2.98 -9.66
C ARG A 197 -12.80 3.72 -10.96
N LEU A 198 -11.81 4.41 -11.46
CA LEU A 198 -11.87 4.94 -12.83
C LEU A 198 -11.91 3.77 -13.82
N PRO A 199 -12.53 3.95 -15.00
CA PRO A 199 -12.51 2.94 -16.05
C PRO A 199 -11.07 2.67 -16.50
N VAL A 200 -10.82 1.44 -16.93
CA VAL A 200 -9.45 0.98 -17.29
C VAL A 200 -8.79 1.85 -18.36
N GLU A 201 -9.57 2.43 -19.25
CA GLU A 201 -9.09 3.35 -20.31
C GLU A 201 -8.55 4.68 -19.76
N ALA A 202 -8.86 5.02 -18.50
CA ALA A 202 -8.30 6.19 -17.83
C ALA A 202 -6.87 6.00 -17.33
N ILE A 203 -6.39 4.76 -17.26
CA ILE A 203 -5.10 4.42 -16.66
C ILE A 203 -4.22 3.56 -17.58
N VAL A 204 -4.77 3.01 -18.67
CA VAL A 204 -4.03 2.14 -19.60
C VAL A 204 -3.89 2.82 -20.96
N HIS A 205 -2.66 3.17 -21.30
CA HIS A 205 -2.29 3.69 -22.61
C HIS A 205 -1.61 2.61 -23.44
N ARG A 206 -1.95 2.50 -24.72
CA ARG A 206 -1.38 1.49 -25.62
C ARG A 206 -0.35 2.13 -26.54
N GLY A 207 0.88 1.63 -26.47
CA GLY A 207 2.02 2.10 -27.27
C GLY A 207 2.69 3.35 -26.68
N CYS A 208 1.97 4.43 -26.50
CA CYS A 208 2.47 5.67 -25.89
C CYS A 208 1.42 6.31 -25.00
N TYR A 209 1.84 7.22 -24.12
CA TYR A 209 0.94 8.01 -23.28
C TYR A 209 0.03 8.87 -24.17
N GLN A 210 -1.27 8.87 -23.87
CA GLN A 210 -2.28 9.71 -24.52
C GLN A 210 -2.72 10.77 -23.52
N ASP A 211 -2.63 12.04 -23.88
CA ASP A 211 -3.08 13.14 -23.05
C ASP A 211 -4.61 13.25 -23.06
N TYR A 212 -5.14 13.97 -22.09
CA TYR A 212 -6.58 14.07 -21.86
C TYR A 212 -7.08 15.46 -22.21
N ASP A 213 -7.90 15.57 -23.24
CA ASP A 213 -8.69 16.76 -23.48
C ASP A 213 -9.90 16.83 -22.52
N ARG A 214 -10.63 17.94 -22.58
CA ARG A 214 -11.81 18.14 -21.72
C ARG A 214 -12.86 17.04 -21.93
N ALA A 215 -13.13 16.66 -23.16
CA ALA A 215 -14.15 15.65 -23.46
C ALA A 215 -13.77 14.28 -22.91
N ALA A 216 -12.49 13.92 -22.94
CA ALA A 216 -11.97 12.71 -22.32
C ALA A 216 -12.13 12.75 -20.78
N ILE A 217 -11.76 13.85 -20.15
CA ILE A 217 -11.94 14.03 -18.70
C ILE A 217 -13.42 13.94 -18.30
N ASP A 218 -14.30 14.67 -18.98
CA ASP A 218 -15.74 14.64 -18.71
C ASP A 218 -16.30 13.21 -18.79
N ARG A 219 -15.87 12.41 -19.77
CA ARG A 219 -16.28 11.01 -19.93
C ARG A 219 -15.69 10.10 -18.85
N LEU A 220 -14.39 10.19 -18.60
CA LEU A 220 -13.67 9.26 -17.71
C LEU A 220 -14.03 9.46 -16.24
N TYR A 221 -14.43 10.66 -15.83
CA TYR A 221 -14.78 10.98 -14.46
C TYR A 221 -16.28 11.02 -14.20
N ALA A 222 -17.13 10.90 -15.24
CA ALA A 222 -18.58 11.04 -15.15
C ALA A 222 -19.17 10.15 -14.05
N GLU A 223 -18.86 8.85 -14.04
CA GLU A 223 -19.37 7.92 -13.04
C GLU A 223 -18.91 8.30 -11.62
N LYS A 224 -17.63 8.65 -11.46
CA LYS A 224 -17.08 9.05 -10.17
C LYS A 224 -17.74 10.31 -9.61
N GLU A 225 -18.04 11.29 -10.45
CA GLU A 225 -18.62 12.56 -10.03
C GLU A 225 -20.09 12.45 -9.63
N VAL A 226 -20.87 11.56 -10.28
CA VAL A 226 -22.29 11.36 -9.96
C VAL A 226 -22.53 10.39 -8.81
N ARG A 227 -21.53 9.74 -8.28
CA ARG A 227 -21.67 8.86 -7.11
C ARG A 227 -22.26 9.61 -5.92
N GLU A 228 -23.11 8.95 -5.16
CA GLU A 228 -23.77 9.52 -3.97
C GLU A 228 -22.75 10.04 -2.92
N ASP A 229 -21.68 9.28 -2.67
CA ASP A 229 -20.61 9.70 -1.77
C ASP A 229 -19.85 10.93 -2.28
N SER A 230 -19.64 11.06 -3.59
CA SER A 230 -19.00 12.23 -4.20
C SER A 230 -19.90 13.47 -4.09
N ALA A 231 -21.19 13.34 -4.38
CA ALA A 231 -22.15 14.42 -4.23
C ALA A 231 -22.27 14.89 -2.78
N ARG A 232 -22.29 13.96 -1.83
CA ARG A 232 -22.26 14.25 -0.40
C ARG A 232 -21.00 15.03 0.00
N PHE A 233 -19.82 14.60 -0.42
CA PHE A 233 -18.57 15.32 -0.12
C PHE A 233 -18.55 16.75 -0.67
N VAL A 234 -19.08 16.96 -1.86
CA VAL A 234 -19.23 18.30 -2.45
C VAL A 234 -20.13 19.18 -1.56
N ALA A 235 -21.28 18.66 -1.18
CA ALA A 235 -22.27 19.38 -0.36
C ALA A 235 -21.73 19.69 1.06
N GLU A 236 -21.18 18.69 1.75
CA GLU A 236 -20.64 18.84 3.11
C GLU A 236 -19.50 19.88 3.21
N ASN A 237 -18.72 20.04 2.13
CA ASN A 237 -17.61 20.97 2.08
C ASN A 237 -17.97 22.33 1.39
N GLY A 238 -19.19 22.53 0.97
CA GLY A 238 -19.64 23.76 0.32
C GLY A 238 -18.89 24.05 -0.99
N LYS A 239 -18.50 23.01 -1.72
CA LYS A 239 -17.74 23.13 -2.99
C LYS A 239 -18.69 22.98 -4.19
N LYS A 240 -18.22 23.37 -5.36
CA LYS A 240 -18.97 23.23 -6.61
C LYS A 240 -18.69 21.92 -7.33
N THR A 241 -17.50 21.36 -7.14
CA THR A 241 -17.05 20.13 -7.82
C THR A 241 -16.30 19.22 -6.85
N LEU A 242 -16.26 17.93 -7.14
CA LEU A 242 -15.47 16.97 -6.40
C LEU A 242 -13.98 17.31 -6.48
N ALA A 243 -13.48 17.79 -7.61
CA ALA A 243 -12.10 18.21 -7.77
C ALA A 243 -11.71 19.30 -6.75
N GLN A 244 -12.59 20.29 -6.49
CA GLN A 244 -12.35 21.31 -5.46
C GLN A 244 -12.30 20.74 -4.04
N VAL A 245 -13.04 19.65 -3.75
CA VAL A 245 -12.91 18.97 -2.45
C VAL A 245 -11.50 18.41 -2.28
N PHE A 246 -10.90 17.86 -3.34
CA PHE A 246 -9.51 17.37 -3.29
C PHE A 246 -8.50 18.50 -3.13
N THR A 247 -8.58 19.56 -3.94
CA THR A 247 -7.58 20.64 -3.98
C THR A 247 -7.64 21.58 -2.79
N ASP A 248 -8.85 21.88 -2.31
CA ASP A 248 -9.04 22.95 -1.31
C ASP A 248 -9.20 22.41 0.12
N VAL A 249 -9.58 21.12 0.26
CA VAL A 249 -9.93 20.55 1.58
C VAL A 249 -9.03 19.37 1.95
N ARG A 250 -8.98 18.33 1.08
CA ARG A 250 -8.26 17.09 1.43
C ARG A 250 -6.76 17.21 1.26
N TYR A 251 -6.32 17.84 0.18
CA TYR A 251 -4.91 17.96 -0.20
C TYR A 251 -4.56 19.39 -0.65
N PRO A 252 -4.76 20.40 0.21
CA PRO A 252 -4.43 21.77 -0.14
C PRO A 252 -2.94 21.93 -0.41
N ARG A 253 -2.61 22.79 -1.35
CA ARG A 253 -1.25 23.03 -1.83
C ARG A 253 -0.26 23.26 -0.69
N ALA A 254 -0.63 24.14 0.26
CA ALA A 254 0.24 24.47 1.39
C ALA A 254 0.63 23.25 2.23
N ASN A 255 -0.31 22.31 2.44
CA ASN A 255 -0.03 21.09 3.18
C ASN A 255 0.87 20.15 2.37
N ASN A 256 0.63 20.02 1.05
CA ASN A 256 1.47 19.21 0.19
C ASN A 256 2.91 19.72 0.15
N GLU A 257 3.12 21.04 0.03
CA GLU A 257 4.44 21.66 0.06
C GLU A 257 5.11 21.45 1.42
N LEU A 258 4.41 21.71 2.51
CA LEU A 258 4.92 21.53 3.89
C LEU A 258 5.41 20.08 4.14
N PHE A 259 4.60 19.08 3.81
CA PHE A 259 4.95 17.68 4.01
C PHE A 259 6.03 17.20 3.06
N SER A 260 6.06 17.73 1.83
CA SER A 260 7.15 17.47 0.87
C SER A 260 8.49 17.98 1.41
N ASP A 261 8.54 19.22 1.87
CA ASP A 261 9.76 19.84 2.41
C ASP A 261 10.26 19.11 3.66
N LYS A 262 9.35 18.74 4.55
CA LYS A 262 9.65 17.95 5.74
C LYS A 262 10.25 16.58 5.40
N PHE A 263 9.65 15.86 4.45
CA PHE A 263 10.14 14.55 4.05
C PHE A 263 11.48 14.64 3.33
N ILE A 264 11.67 15.61 2.43
CA ILE A 264 12.95 15.87 1.75
C ILE A 264 14.04 16.23 2.77
N GLY A 265 13.73 17.06 3.76
CA GLY A 265 14.66 17.37 4.85
C GLY A 265 15.10 16.13 5.60
N TYR A 266 14.14 15.27 5.97
CA TYR A 266 14.44 14.00 6.63
C TYR A 266 15.30 13.05 5.77
N LEU A 267 15.05 12.96 4.46
CA LEU A 267 15.87 12.14 3.56
C LEU A 267 17.33 12.65 3.45
N ARG A 268 17.53 13.98 3.51
CA ARG A 268 18.88 14.57 3.59
C ARG A 268 19.58 14.22 4.90
N ASP A 269 18.86 14.31 6.01
CA ASP A 269 19.41 13.92 7.33
C ASP A 269 19.76 12.43 7.38
N CYS A 270 19.06 11.60 6.62
CA CYS A 270 19.38 10.17 6.44
C CYS A 270 20.54 9.91 5.46
N GLY A 271 21.07 10.93 4.77
CA GLY A 271 22.14 10.78 3.78
C GLY A 271 21.68 10.16 2.43
N LEU A 272 20.41 10.34 2.07
CA LEU A 272 19.81 9.74 0.87
C LEU A 272 19.52 10.74 -0.26
N LEU A 273 19.73 12.05 0.01
CA LEU A 273 19.62 13.16 -0.94
C LEU A 273 20.79 14.11 -0.87
#